data_541a21b33027f13d6fdd61aedfcc1dfc
#
_entry.id   541a21b33027f13d6fdd61aedfcc1dfc
#
_cell.length_a   1.000
_cell.length_b   1.000
_cell.length_c   1.000
_cell.angle_alpha   90.00
_cell.angle_beta   90.00
_cell.angle_gamma   90.00
#
_symmetry.space_group_name_H-M   'P 1'
#
loop_
_entity.id
_entity.type
_entity.pdbx_description
1 polymer ?
#
loop_
_entity_poly.entity_id
_entity_poly.type
_entity_poly.pdbx_seq_one_letter_code
_entity_poly.pdbx_strand_id
1 'polypeptide(L)'
;MEQQDYLEKLLYIRHIIYMLKGELEYTKAPLGEVFGRAAVRVREPYKGWLHGLERQVERRKEDEFFKIWMRSIDRDLHTLHLKSEHVIQLKELGSCLGRMDSTSESLHLKLYVERLELEIEKVRESLSAKKRIGNCLGVMGGIFLIVILI
;
A
#
# COMPACT_ATOMS: atom_id res chain seq x y z
N MET A 1 8.76 1.85 -16.77
CA MET A 1 9.64 1.72 -15.62
C MET A 1 9.10 2.38 -14.38
N GLU A 2 8.74 3.67 -14.43
CA GLU A 2 8.15 4.36 -13.27
C GLU A 2 6.86 3.69 -12.78
N GLN A 3 6.00 3.24 -13.70
CA GLN A 3 4.75 2.58 -13.36
C GLN A 3 4.98 1.19 -12.76
N GLN A 4 6.00 0.49 -13.19
CA GLN A 4 6.37 -0.79 -12.65
C GLN A 4 6.90 -0.64 -11.22
N ASP A 5 7.70 0.39 -10.98
CA ASP A 5 8.18 0.73 -9.65
C ASP A 5 7.02 1.13 -8.73
N TYR A 6 6.05 1.85 -9.28
CA TYR A 6 4.85 2.24 -8.54
C TYR A 6 4.03 1.00 -8.14
N LEU A 7 3.86 0.05 -9.06
CA LEU A 7 3.18 -1.20 -8.77
C LEU A 7 3.88 -1.96 -7.64
N GLU A 8 5.21 -2.02 -7.65
CA GLU A 8 5.98 -2.65 -6.59
C GLU A 8 5.75 -1.99 -5.22
N LYS A 9 5.62 -0.66 -5.20
CA LYS A 9 5.31 0.07 -3.96
C LYS A 9 3.94 -0.33 -3.42
N LEU A 10 2.94 -0.41 -4.28
CA LEU A 10 1.59 -0.83 -3.86
C LEU A 10 1.59 -2.27 -3.35
N LEU A 11 2.30 -3.16 -4.03
CA LEU A 11 2.43 -4.56 -3.60
C LEU A 11 3.14 -4.68 -2.26
N TYR A 12 4.15 -3.87 -2.03
CA TYR A 12 4.87 -3.85 -0.77
C TYR A 12 3.99 -3.35 0.38
N ILE A 13 3.23 -2.28 0.14
CA ILE A 13 2.25 -1.78 1.11
C ILE A 13 1.21 -2.86 1.43
N ARG A 14 0.69 -3.55 0.42
CA ARG A 14 -0.24 -4.67 0.62
C ARG A 14 0.36 -5.75 1.52
N HIS A 15 1.61 -6.10 1.29
CA HIS A 15 2.32 -7.08 2.09
C HIS A 15 2.41 -6.65 3.56
N ILE A 16 2.73 -5.38 3.80
CA ILE A 16 2.78 -4.82 5.17
C ILE A 16 1.40 -4.89 5.83
N ILE A 17 0.35 -4.51 5.11
CA ILE A 17 -1.02 -4.53 5.64
C ILE A 17 -1.43 -5.97 6.00
N TYR A 18 -1.09 -6.96 5.17
CA TYR A 18 -1.34 -8.36 5.48
C TYR A 18 -0.59 -8.82 6.72
N MET A 19 0.66 -8.39 6.89
CA MET A 19 1.43 -8.68 8.10
C MET A 19 0.76 -8.11 9.34
N LEU A 20 0.37 -6.83 9.29
CA LEU A 20 -0.32 -6.16 10.40
C LEU A 20 -1.63 -6.86 10.73
N LYS A 21 -2.42 -7.16 9.71
CA LYS A 21 -3.69 -7.86 9.87
C LYS A 21 -3.50 -9.21 10.55
N GLY A 22 -2.55 -10.00 10.07
CA GLY A 22 -2.26 -11.32 10.62
C GLY A 22 -1.83 -11.26 12.08
N GLU A 23 -0.93 -10.33 12.43
CA GLU A 23 -0.47 -10.16 13.79
C GLU A 23 -1.62 -9.73 14.73
N LEU A 24 -2.46 -8.81 14.29
CA LEU A 24 -3.60 -8.34 15.08
C LEU A 24 -4.63 -9.42 15.31
N GLU A 25 -4.91 -10.25 14.31
CA GLU A 25 -5.91 -11.31 14.41
C GLU A 25 -5.42 -12.52 15.23
N TYR A 26 -4.16 -12.92 15.05
CA TYR A 26 -3.65 -14.15 15.64
C TYR A 26 -2.99 -13.95 17.00
N THR A 27 -2.24 -12.88 17.21
CA THR A 27 -1.48 -12.69 18.45
C THR A 27 -2.24 -11.89 19.49
N LYS A 28 -3.20 -11.08 19.10
CA LYS A 28 -3.91 -10.12 19.96
C LYS A 28 -2.95 -9.22 20.74
N ALA A 29 -1.74 -9.01 20.20
CA ALA A 29 -0.75 -8.13 20.80
C ALA A 29 -1.19 -6.68 20.75
N PRO A 30 -0.70 -5.84 21.67
CA PRO A 30 -0.92 -4.40 21.58
C PRO A 30 -0.43 -3.84 20.25
N LEU A 31 -1.12 -2.83 19.73
CA LEU A 31 -0.87 -2.27 18.39
C LEU A 31 0.58 -1.81 18.22
N GLY A 32 1.16 -1.17 19.25
CA GLY A 32 2.56 -0.75 19.21
C GLY A 32 3.53 -1.92 19.01
N GLU A 33 3.29 -3.03 19.69
CA GLU A 33 4.11 -4.24 19.54
C GLU A 33 3.99 -4.82 18.13
N VAL A 34 2.80 -4.79 17.55
CA VAL A 34 2.56 -5.26 16.18
C VAL A 34 3.39 -4.44 15.19
N PHE A 35 3.41 -3.13 15.33
CA PHE A 35 4.25 -2.27 14.49
C PHE A 35 5.73 -2.57 14.63
N GLY A 36 6.20 -2.77 15.85
CA GLY A 36 7.60 -3.12 16.10
C GLY A 36 8.00 -4.43 15.45
N ARG A 37 7.17 -5.46 15.56
CA ARG A 37 7.42 -6.76 14.93
C ARG A 37 7.45 -6.66 13.40
N ALA A 38 6.55 -5.90 12.80
CA ALA A 38 6.52 -5.70 11.37
C ALA A 38 7.74 -4.90 10.89
N ALA A 39 8.18 -3.93 11.66
CA ALA A 39 9.30 -3.05 11.30
C ALA A 39 10.60 -3.82 11.05
N VAL A 40 10.86 -4.89 11.79
CA VAL A 40 12.09 -5.68 11.62
C VAL A 40 12.10 -6.52 10.35
N ARG A 41 10.95 -6.68 9.70
CA ARG A 41 10.79 -7.51 8.49
C ARG A 41 10.74 -6.71 7.20
N VAL A 42 10.78 -5.39 7.27
CA VAL A 42 10.59 -4.52 6.12
C VAL A 42 11.80 -3.61 5.91
N ARG A 43 11.89 -3.04 4.70
CA ARG A 43 12.96 -2.11 4.32
C ARG A 43 12.51 -0.66 4.49
N GLU A 44 13.47 0.26 4.37
CA GLU A 44 13.18 1.69 4.36
C GLU A 44 12.44 2.08 3.06
N PRO A 45 11.56 3.07 3.06
CA PRO A 45 11.20 3.94 4.19
C PRO A 45 10.15 3.33 5.15
N TYR A 46 9.64 2.16 4.83
CA TYR A 46 8.59 1.49 5.61
C TYR A 46 9.06 1.15 7.03
N LYS A 47 10.32 0.73 7.16
CA LYS A 47 10.92 0.38 8.45
C LYS A 47 10.91 1.56 9.41
N GLY A 48 11.39 2.72 8.98
CA GLY A 48 11.36 3.93 9.78
C GLY A 48 9.95 4.37 10.12
N TRP A 49 9.04 4.24 9.19
CA TRP A 49 7.62 4.52 9.40
C TRP A 49 7.02 3.67 10.51
N LEU A 50 7.19 2.36 10.45
CA LEU A 50 6.64 1.44 11.45
C LEU A 50 7.31 1.59 12.82
N HIS A 51 8.62 1.82 12.88
CA HIS A 51 9.31 2.11 14.14
C HIS A 51 8.82 3.42 14.78
N GLY A 52 8.59 4.44 13.97
CA GLY A 52 8.02 5.69 14.44
C GLY A 52 6.62 5.50 15.02
N LEU A 53 5.79 4.68 14.35
CA LEU A 53 4.46 4.34 14.85
C LEU A 53 4.53 3.59 16.18
N GLU A 54 5.43 2.61 16.30
CA GLU A 54 5.64 1.87 17.54
C GLU A 54 5.88 2.82 18.72
N ARG A 55 6.83 3.74 18.54
CA ARG A 55 7.20 4.67 19.60
C ARG A 55 6.07 5.63 19.96
N GLN A 56 5.36 6.16 18.98
CA GLN A 56 4.29 7.12 19.19
C GLN A 56 3.04 6.46 19.78
N VAL A 57 2.71 5.26 19.34
CA VAL A 57 1.54 4.52 19.82
C VAL A 57 1.72 4.10 21.28
N GLU A 58 2.92 3.72 21.70
CA GLU A 58 3.21 3.38 23.08
C GLU A 58 3.03 4.55 24.05
N ARG A 59 3.21 5.79 23.57
CA ARG A 59 3.14 7.01 24.40
C ARG A 59 1.79 7.71 24.36
N ARG A 60 0.84 7.18 23.59
CA ARG A 60 -0.43 7.88 23.31
C ARG A 60 -1.55 7.56 24.31
N LYS A 61 -2.56 8.42 24.31
CA LYS A 61 -3.91 8.13 24.80
C LYS A 61 -4.70 7.52 23.64
N GLU A 62 -5.67 6.66 23.94
CA GLU A 62 -6.40 5.85 22.95
C GLU A 62 -7.03 6.65 21.80
N ASP A 63 -7.45 7.88 22.05
CA ASP A 63 -8.18 8.69 21.06
C ASP A 63 -7.28 9.31 19.98
N GLU A 64 -5.96 9.15 20.06
CA GLU A 64 -5.03 9.83 19.16
C GLU A 64 -4.44 8.96 18.06
N PHE A 65 -4.77 7.66 18.03
CA PHE A 65 -4.16 6.76 17.08
C PHE A 65 -4.36 7.19 15.62
N PHE A 66 -5.59 7.57 15.25
CA PHE A 66 -5.90 7.97 13.88
C PHE A 66 -5.05 9.17 13.44
N LYS A 67 -4.87 10.14 14.33
CA LYS A 67 -4.03 11.33 14.06
C LYS A 67 -2.56 10.93 13.91
N ILE A 68 -2.07 10.05 14.78
CA ILE A 68 -0.70 9.53 14.72
C ILE A 68 -0.46 8.83 13.39
N TRP A 69 -1.39 7.97 12.98
CA TRP A 69 -1.35 7.23 11.74
C TRP A 69 -1.28 8.17 10.52
N MET A 70 -2.20 9.13 10.44
CA MET A 70 -2.24 10.08 9.32
C MET A 70 -0.97 10.91 9.22
N ARG A 71 -0.49 11.43 10.35
CA ARG A 71 0.75 12.22 10.38
C ARG A 71 1.97 11.39 10.00
N SER A 72 2.02 10.15 10.42
CA SER A 72 3.13 9.25 10.09
C SER A 72 3.24 9.01 8.60
N ILE A 73 2.11 8.86 7.90
CA ILE A 73 2.07 8.66 6.47
C ILE A 73 2.64 9.89 5.75
N ASP A 74 2.20 11.08 6.12
CA ASP A 74 2.68 12.32 5.50
C ASP A 74 4.17 12.55 5.77
N ARG A 75 4.63 12.23 6.98
CA ARG A 75 6.02 12.46 7.37
C ARG A 75 6.98 11.44 6.77
N ASP A 76 6.64 10.15 6.82
CA ASP A 76 7.58 9.08 6.54
C ASP A 76 7.42 8.45 5.16
N LEU A 77 6.23 8.52 4.57
CA LEU A 77 5.94 7.89 3.28
C LEU A 77 5.83 8.88 2.12
N HIS A 78 6.08 10.18 2.35
CA HIS A 78 6.04 11.18 1.27
C HIS A 78 7.08 10.91 0.17
N THR A 79 8.20 10.28 0.51
CA THR A 79 9.25 9.94 -0.45
C THR A 79 8.82 8.89 -1.46
N LEU A 80 7.72 8.18 -1.20
CA LEU A 80 7.18 7.19 -2.13
C LEU A 80 6.44 7.84 -3.30
N HIS A 81 6.04 9.11 -3.17
CA HIS A 81 5.28 9.83 -4.20
C HIS A 81 4.03 9.08 -4.63
N LEU A 82 3.26 8.57 -3.66
CA LEU A 82 2.01 7.90 -3.93
C LEU A 82 0.97 8.87 -4.48
N LYS A 83 0.09 8.37 -5.35
CA LYS A 83 -1.06 9.15 -5.82
C LYS A 83 -1.96 9.50 -4.64
N SER A 84 -2.59 10.67 -4.68
CA SER A 84 -3.44 11.15 -3.59
C SER A 84 -4.55 10.17 -3.22
N GLU A 85 -5.14 9.49 -4.20
CA GLU A 85 -6.17 8.48 -3.96
C GLU A 85 -5.65 7.31 -3.11
N HIS A 86 -4.42 6.87 -3.36
CA HIS A 86 -3.81 5.78 -2.59
C HIS A 86 -3.39 6.23 -1.19
N VAL A 87 -2.92 7.47 -1.06
CA VAL A 87 -2.62 8.06 0.25
C VAL A 87 -3.88 8.15 1.10
N ILE A 88 -4.99 8.61 0.52
CA ILE A 88 -6.26 8.72 1.22
C ILE A 88 -6.73 7.35 1.70
N GLN A 89 -6.68 6.34 0.84
CA GLN A 89 -7.05 4.97 1.21
C GLN A 89 -6.20 4.43 2.36
N LEU A 90 -4.89 4.67 2.32
CA LEU A 90 -4.00 4.23 3.39
C LEU A 90 -4.30 4.94 4.71
N LYS A 91 -4.61 6.24 4.65
CA LYS A 91 -5.01 7.00 5.84
C LYS A 91 -6.33 6.49 6.44
N GLU A 92 -7.29 6.15 5.59
CA GLU A 92 -8.58 5.60 6.04
C GLU A 92 -8.44 4.27 6.78
N LEU A 93 -7.42 3.48 6.44
CA LEU A 93 -7.13 2.23 7.11
C LEU A 93 -6.89 2.42 8.62
N GLY A 94 -6.38 3.57 9.03
CA GLY A 94 -6.12 3.86 10.44
C GLY A 94 -7.36 3.78 11.31
N SER A 95 -8.54 4.10 10.75
CA SER A 95 -9.80 3.99 11.50
C SER A 95 -10.14 2.54 11.84
N CYS A 96 -9.76 1.60 10.98
CA CYS A 96 -9.99 0.17 11.21
C CYS A 96 -8.95 -0.43 12.16
N LEU A 97 -7.66 -0.07 11.99
CA LEU A 97 -6.58 -0.61 12.81
C LEU A 97 -6.72 -0.26 14.28
N GLY A 98 -7.19 0.95 14.58
CA GLY A 98 -7.35 1.40 15.96
C GLY A 98 -8.46 0.69 16.73
N ARG A 99 -9.35 -0.05 16.06
CA ARG A 99 -10.52 -0.70 16.65
C ARG A 99 -10.58 -2.21 16.38
N MET A 100 -9.44 -2.83 16.18
CA MET A 100 -9.37 -4.25 15.76
C MET A 100 -9.83 -5.26 16.82
N ASP A 101 -10.21 -4.80 17.99
CA ASP A 101 -10.78 -5.63 19.06
C ASP A 101 -12.22 -6.06 18.79
N SER A 102 -12.90 -5.51 17.77
CA SER A 102 -14.26 -5.88 17.43
C SER A 102 -14.31 -6.67 16.11
N THR A 103 -15.28 -7.60 16.01
CA THR A 103 -15.46 -8.44 14.82
C THR A 103 -15.80 -7.62 13.57
N SER A 104 -16.57 -6.53 13.76
CA SER A 104 -16.95 -5.65 12.65
C SER A 104 -15.75 -4.91 12.05
N GLU A 105 -14.77 -4.53 12.87
CA GLU A 105 -13.58 -3.84 12.39
C GLU A 105 -12.65 -4.77 11.61
N SER A 106 -12.61 -6.05 11.98
CA SER A 106 -11.89 -7.06 11.19
C SER A 106 -12.49 -7.20 9.80
N LEU A 107 -13.83 -7.16 9.69
CA LEU A 107 -14.51 -7.18 8.40
C LEU A 107 -14.21 -5.93 7.58
N HIS A 108 -14.20 -4.75 8.20
CA HIS A 108 -13.84 -3.49 7.52
C HIS A 108 -12.42 -3.53 6.98
N LEU A 109 -11.49 -4.08 7.75
CA LEU A 109 -10.11 -4.25 7.31
C LEU A 109 -10.02 -5.18 6.11
N LYS A 110 -10.77 -6.27 6.13
CA LYS A 110 -10.84 -7.20 4.99
C LYS A 110 -11.35 -6.50 3.73
N LEU A 111 -12.41 -5.71 3.86
CA LEU A 111 -12.97 -4.94 2.75
C LEU A 111 -11.96 -3.91 2.21
N TYR A 112 -11.20 -3.28 3.09
CA TYR A 112 -10.16 -2.35 2.69
C TYR A 112 -9.06 -3.05 1.87
N VAL A 113 -8.61 -4.22 2.33
CA VAL A 113 -7.60 -5.00 1.61
C VAL A 113 -8.11 -5.42 0.24
N GLU A 114 -9.37 -5.84 0.13
CA GLU A 114 -9.98 -6.18 -1.15
C GLU A 114 -10.02 -4.97 -2.10
N ARG A 115 -10.34 -3.78 -1.58
CA ARG A 115 -10.31 -2.55 -2.37
C ARG A 115 -8.89 -2.23 -2.86
N LEU A 116 -7.90 -2.40 -2.01
CA LEU A 116 -6.51 -2.20 -2.38
C LEU A 116 -6.08 -3.17 -3.48
N GLU A 117 -6.52 -4.42 -3.40
CA GLU A 117 -6.25 -5.41 -4.44
C GLU A 117 -6.87 -5.03 -5.79
N LEU A 118 -8.08 -4.47 -5.78
CA LEU A 118 -8.70 -3.94 -7.00
C LEU A 118 -7.88 -2.80 -7.60
N GLU A 119 -7.38 -1.90 -6.78
CA GLU A 119 -6.50 -0.81 -7.25
C GLU A 119 -5.20 -1.34 -7.84
N ILE A 120 -4.62 -2.35 -7.24
CA ILE A 120 -3.42 -3.01 -7.75
C ILE A 120 -3.70 -3.63 -9.12
N GLU A 121 -4.84 -4.31 -9.27
CA GLU A 121 -5.23 -4.91 -10.56
C GLU A 121 -5.43 -3.85 -11.64
N LYS A 122 -6.02 -2.70 -11.31
CA LYS A 122 -6.13 -1.58 -12.25
C LYS A 122 -4.77 -1.11 -12.74
N VAL A 123 -3.79 -0.99 -11.86
CA VAL A 123 -2.43 -0.60 -12.23
C VAL A 123 -1.79 -1.66 -13.12
N ARG A 124 -1.96 -2.94 -12.80
CA ARG A 124 -1.47 -4.05 -13.62
C ARG A 124 -2.08 -4.05 -15.01
N GLU A 125 -3.39 -3.88 -15.11
CA GLU A 125 -4.09 -3.82 -16.39
C GLU A 125 -3.63 -2.65 -17.23
N SER A 126 -3.43 -1.49 -16.62
CA SER A 126 -2.90 -0.30 -17.29
C SER A 126 -1.50 -0.57 -17.87
N LEU A 127 -0.61 -1.20 -17.09
CA LEU A 127 0.72 -1.58 -17.56
C LEU A 127 0.67 -2.58 -18.70
N SER A 128 -0.17 -3.62 -18.56
CA SER A 128 -0.35 -4.65 -19.58
C SER A 128 -0.90 -4.05 -20.88
N ALA A 129 -1.91 -3.20 -20.79
CA ALA A 129 -2.49 -2.49 -21.94
C ALA A 129 -1.46 -1.62 -22.64
N LYS A 130 -0.65 -0.87 -21.90
CA LYS A 130 0.43 -0.05 -22.47
C LYS A 130 1.46 -0.89 -23.20
N LYS A 131 1.85 -2.02 -22.66
CA LYS A 131 2.76 -2.96 -23.33
C LYS A 131 2.16 -3.51 -24.63
N ARG A 132 0.87 -3.90 -24.61
CA ARG A 132 0.17 -4.38 -25.79
C ARG A 132 0.09 -3.34 -26.89
N ILE A 133 -0.29 -2.12 -26.54
CA ILE A 133 -0.37 -1.00 -27.48
C ILE A 133 1.01 -0.72 -28.09
N GLY A 134 2.04 -0.66 -27.26
CA GLY A 134 3.41 -0.46 -27.71
C GLY A 134 3.87 -1.54 -28.70
N ASN A 135 3.60 -2.79 -28.40
CA ASN A 135 3.95 -3.91 -29.28
C ASN A 135 3.16 -3.88 -30.60
N CYS A 136 1.84 -3.61 -30.53
CA CYS A 136 1.01 -3.50 -31.72
C CYS A 136 1.45 -2.35 -32.62
N LEU A 137 1.76 -1.19 -32.06
CA LEU A 137 2.25 -0.04 -32.81
C LEU A 137 3.61 -0.34 -33.47
N GLY A 138 4.50 -1.05 -32.79
CA GLY A 138 5.78 -1.45 -33.36
C GLY A 138 5.63 -2.38 -34.54
N VAL A 139 4.76 -3.40 -34.44
CA VAL A 139 4.50 -4.34 -35.52
C VAL A 139 3.80 -3.66 -36.69
N MET A 140 2.78 -2.86 -36.44
CA MET A 140 2.06 -2.14 -37.47
C MET A 140 2.96 -1.10 -38.16
N GLY A 141 3.77 -0.39 -37.41
CA GLY A 141 4.71 0.57 -37.95
C GLY A 141 5.74 -0.09 -38.87
N GLY A 142 6.24 -1.28 -38.51
CA GLY A 142 7.14 -2.06 -39.33
C GLY A 142 6.49 -2.51 -40.67
N ILE A 143 5.27 -3.02 -40.59
CA ILE A 143 4.50 -3.44 -41.77
C ILE A 143 4.22 -2.25 -42.68
N PHE A 144 3.85 -1.12 -42.11
CA PHE A 144 3.56 0.13 -42.84
C PHE A 144 4.80 0.62 -43.59
N LEU A 145 5.96 0.59 -42.96
CA LEU A 145 7.24 0.97 -43.60
C LEU A 145 7.55 0.06 -44.78
N ILE A 146 7.36 -1.24 -44.66
CA ILE A 146 7.60 -2.22 -45.71
C ILE A 146 6.67 -1.92 -46.92
N VAL A 147 5.40 -1.65 -46.65
CA VAL A 147 4.41 -1.36 -47.69
C VAL A 147 4.75 -0.04 -48.43
N ILE A 148 5.19 0.98 -47.69
CA ILE A 148 5.55 2.28 -48.29
C ILE A 148 6.83 2.17 -49.13
N LEU A 149 7.80 1.37 -48.70
CA LEU A 149 9.08 1.18 -49.37
C LEU A 149 9.02 0.24 -50.59
N ILE A 150 7.99 -0.56 -50.69
CA ILE A 150 7.73 -1.40 -51.85
C ILE A 150 6.90 -0.67 -52.91
#